data_2f7b9b8c4b2b9cb957950010230eb8d8
#
_entry.id   2f7b9b8c4b2b9cb957950010230eb8d8
#
_cell.length_a   1.000
_cell.length_b   1.000
_cell.length_c   1.000
_cell.angle_alpha   90.00
_cell.angle_beta   90.00
_cell.angle_gamma   90.00
#
_symmetry.space_group_name_H-M   'P 1'
#
loop_
_entity.id
_entity.type
_entity.pdbx_description
1 polymer ?
#
loop_
_entity_poly.entity_id
_entity_poly.type
_entity_poly.pdbx_seq_one_letter_code
_entity_poly.pdbx_strand_id
1 'polypeptide(L)'
;MSAIEPRPPFPPFTRETAIQKVRLAEDGWNSRNPDKVALAYTPDSRWRNRAEFVTGREQIVQFLDRKWKKELDYRLIKELWAVEGHRIAVRYAYEWHDDSGNWFRTFGNENWEFDENGLMERRYACLNDMPIQASEREFHWPLGRRPDDHPGLSALGL
;
A
#
# COMPACT_ATOMS: atom_id res chain seq x y z
N MET A 1 -24.02 -8.70 -2.26
CA MET A 1 -23.70 -7.27 -2.25
C MET A 1 -22.78 -6.98 -1.07
N SER A 2 -21.58 -6.48 -1.33
CA SER A 2 -20.71 -6.07 -0.23
C SER A 2 -21.24 -4.77 0.37
N ALA A 3 -21.43 -4.75 1.68
CA ALA A 3 -21.80 -3.53 2.40
C ALA A 3 -20.69 -2.49 2.26
N ILE A 4 -21.08 -1.23 2.13
CA ILE A 4 -20.13 -0.12 2.19
C ILE A 4 -19.98 0.25 3.66
N GLU A 5 -18.82 -0.08 4.23
CA GLU A 5 -18.50 0.29 5.60
C GLU A 5 -17.63 1.52 5.60
N PRO A 6 -18.06 2.61 6.24
CA PRO A 6 -17.23 3.80 6.37
C PRO A 6 -15.89 3.47 7.04
N ARG A 7 -14.84 4.11 6.56
CA ARG A 7 -13.48 3.90 7.06
C ARG A 7 -12.85 5.24 7.49
N PRO A 8 -12.99 5.59 8.77
CA PRO A 8 -12.33 6.78 9.27
C PRO A 8 -10.80 6.61 9.22
N PRO A 9 -10.03 7.72 9.20
CA PRO A 9 -10.51 9.09 9.15
C PRO A 9 -11.14 9.46 7.82
N PHE A 10 -12.03 10.49 7.84
CA PHE A 10 -12.75 10.96 6.66
C PHE A 10 -12.14 12.21 6.07
N PRO A 11 -12.26 12.41 4.74
CA PRO A 11 -11.88 13.69 4.16
C PRO A 11 -12.84 14.82 4.62
N PRO A 12 -12.42 16.09 4.62
CA PRO A 12 -11.08 16.55 4.25
C PRO A 12 -10.04 16.17 5.29
N PHE A 13 -8.88 15.72 4.83
CA PHE A 13 -7.82 15.27 5.73
C PHE A 13 -6.98 16.44 6.23
N THR A 14 -6.62 16.36 7.52
CA THR A 14 -5.50 17.12 8.06
C THR A 14 -4.21 16.33 7.85
N ARG A 15 -3.05 16.95 8.10
CA ARG A 15 -1.78 16.21 8.06
C ARG A 15 -1.82 15.00 9.02
N GLU A 16 -2.35 15.19 10.21
CA GLU A 16 -2.44 14.12 11.23
C GLU A 16 -3.33 12.97 10.77
N THR A 17 -4.51 13.27 10.26
CA THR A 17 -5.44 12.23 9.80
C THR A 17 -4.95 11.57 8.51
N ALA A 18 -4.23 12.30 7.65
CA ALA A 18 -3.58 11.72 6.47
C ALA A 18 -2.50 10.73 6.89
N ILE A 19 -1.69 11.04 7.90
CA ILE A 19 -0.69 10.11 8.45
C ILE A 19 -1.36 8.84 8.96
N GLN A 20 -2.48 8.96 9.67
CA GLN A 20 -3.27 7.80 10.12
C GLN A 20 -3.74 6.96 8.94
N LYS A 21 -4.25 7.62 7.90
CA LYS A 21 -4.76 6.94 6.69
C LYS A 21 -3.64 6.17 5.98
N VAL A 22 -2.47 6.77 5.88
CA VAL A 22 -1.28 6.13 5.27
C VAL A 22 -0.88 4.90 6.08
N ARG A 23 -0.86 5.00 7.41
CA ARG A 23 -0.49 3.87 8.28
C ARG A 23 -1.50 2.74 8.18
N LEU A 24 -2.79 3.04 8.14
CA LEU A 24 -3.84 2.03 7.97
C LEU A 24 -3.71 1.29 6.63
N ALA A 25 -3.37 2.01 5.56
CA ALA A 25 -3.13 1.40 4.26
C ALA A 25 -1.90 0.49 4.29
N GLU A 26 -0.80 0.94 4.89
CA GLU A 26 0.40 0.13 5.08
C GLU A 26 0.07 -1.16 5.84
N ASP A 27 -0.64 -1.05 6.95
CA ASP A 27 -1.01 -2.20 7.79
C ASP A 27 -1.90 -3.19 7.02
N GLY A 28 -2.86 -2.66 6.25
CA GLY A 28 -3.73 -3.49 5.42
C GLY A 28 -2.95 -4.30 4.39
N TRP A 29 -2.06 -3.67 3.65
CA TRP A 29 -1.25 -4.35 2.64
C TRP A 29 -0.25 -5.32 3.26
N ASN A 30 0.32 -5.00 4.41
CA ASN A 30 1.21 -5.91 5.14
C ASN A 30 0.49 -7.16 5.66
N SER A 31 -0.84 -7.13 5.76
CA SER A 31 -1.62 -8.33 6.09
C SER A 31 -1.58 -9.39 4.99
N ARG A 32 -1.30 -8.97 3.75
CA ARG A 32 -1.28 -9.81 2.55
C ARG A 32 -2.58 -10.60 2.37
N ASN A 33 -3.70 -9.99 2.76
CA ASN A 33 -5.03 -10.57 2.63
C ASN A 33 -5.83 -9.79 1.58
N PRO A 34 -5.96 -10.30 0.34
CA PRO A 34 -6.64 -9.58 -0.75
C PRO A 34 -8.07 -9.17 -0.42
N ASP A 35 -8.85 -10.06 0.17
CA ASP A 35 -10.26 -9.78 0.49
C ASP A 35 -10.38 -8.65 1.51
N LYS A 36 -9.53 -8.65 2.52
CA LYS A 36 -9.50 -7.60 3.55
C LYS A 36 -9.09 -6.26 2.96
N VAL A 37 -8.03 -6.24 2.14
CA VAL A 37 -7.53 -5.02 1.52
C VAL A 37 -8.56 -4.40 0.60
N ALA A 38 -9.26 -5.19 -0.19
CA ALA A 38 -10.26 -4.71 -1.15
C ALA A 38 -11.37 -3.89 -0.48
N LEU A 39 -11.69 -4.17 0.77
CA LEU A 39 -12.75 -3.45 1.51
C LEU A 39 -12.39 -1.98 1.81
N ALA A 40 -11.14 -1.59 1.69
CA ALA A 40 -10.71 -0.20 1.86
C ALA A 40 -10.97 0.67 0.62
N TYR A 41 -11.40 0.05 -0.46
CA TYR A 41 -11.64 0.68 -1.76
C TYR A 41 -13.12 0.70 -2.07
N THR A 42 -13.56 1.70 -2.85
CA THR A 42 -14.96 1.74 -3.29
C THR A 42 -15.27 0.52 -4.16
N PRO A 43 -16.54 0.09 -4.24
CA PRO A 43 -16.91 -1.04 -5.11
C PRO A 43 -16.54 -0.84 -6.58
N ASP A 44 -16.46 0.40 -7.04
CA ASP A 44 -16.10 0.79 -8.42
C ASP A 44 -14.73 1.45 -8.49
N SER A 45 -13.88 1.26 -7.50
CA SER A 45 -12.55 1.88 -7.42
C SER A 45 -11.73 1.61 -8.69
N ARG A 46 -10.95 2.61 -9.07
CA ARG A 46 -10.10 2.56 -10.27
C ARG A 46 -8.65 2.71 -9.91
N TRP A 47 -7.82 1.78 -10.38
CA TRP A 47 -6.38 1.80 -10.20
C TRP A 47 -5.67 1.87 -11.55
N ARG A 48 -4.54 2.50 -11.55
CA ARG A 48 -3.45 2.18 -12.47
C ARG A 48 -2.23 1.82 -11.61
N ASN A 49 -1.75 0.60 -11.77
CA ASN A 49 -0.55 0.11 -11.09
C ASN A 49 0.50 -0.21 -12.14
N ARG A 50 1.59 0.53 -12.19
CA ARG A 50 2.53 0.50 -13.32
C ARG A 50 1.76 0.86 -14.61
N ALA A 51 1.61 -0.08 -15.51
CA ALA A 51 0.82 0.06 -16.74
C ALA A 51 -0.45 -0.79 -16.74
N GLU A 52 -0.80 -1.42 -15.62
CA GLU A 52 -1.98 -2.25 -15.49
C GLU A 52 -3.15 -1.44 -14.91
N PHE A 53 -4.30 -1.50 -15.57
CA PHE A 53 -5.54 -0.87 -15.10
C PHE A 53 -6.40 -1.90 -14.40
N VAL A 54 -6.91 -1.54 -13.22
CA VAL A 54 -7.70 -2.41 -12.35
C VAL A 54 -8.97 -1.66 -11.95
N THR A 55 -10.13 -2.28 -12.12
CA THR A 55 -11.43 -1.66 -11.80
C THR A 55 -12.25 -2.59 -10.92
N GLY A 56 -12.70 -2.05 -9.77
CA GLY A 56 -13.60 -2.75 -8.87
C GLY A 56 -12.92 -3.75 -7.95
N ARG A 57 -13.63 -4.11 -6.89
CA ARG A 57 -13.08 -4.97 -5.82
C ARG A 57 -12.69 -6.37 -6.31
N GLU A 58 -13.45 -6.95 -7.22
CA GLU A 58 -13.12 -8.28 -7.74
C GLU A 58 -11.77 -8.28 -8.46
N GLN A 59 -11.52 -7.28 -9.32
CA GLN A 59 -10.23 -7.15 -10.00
C GLN A 59 -9.11 -6.81 -9.02
N ILE A 60 -9.38 -6.01 -7.98
CA ILE A 60 -8.41 -5.71 -6.92
C ILE A 60 -7.98 -7.00 -6.23
N VAL A 61 -8.93 -7.85 -5.84
CA VAL A 61 -8.62 -9.13 -5.20
C VAL A 61 -7.77 -10.01 -6.12
N GLN A 62 -8.11 -10.10 -7.40
CA GLN A 62 -7.34 -10.88 -8.38
C GLN A 62 -5.93 -10.35 -8.54
N PHE A 63 -5.76 -9.02 -8.60
CA PHE A 63 -4.45 -8.37 -8.67
C PHE A 63 -3.60 -8.70 -7.45
N LEU A 64 -4.16 -8.53 -6.25
CA LEU A 64 -3.44 -8.76 -5.00
C LEU A 64 -3.12 -10.23 -4.78
N ASP A 65 -4.00 -11.12 -5.20
CA ASP A 65 -3.75 -12.57 -5.12
C ASP A 65 -2.52 -12.95 -5.96
N ARG A 66 -2.42 -12.45 -7.20
CA ARG A 66 -1.23 -12.65 -8.04
C ARG A 66 0.02 -12.04 -7.42
N LYS A 67 -0.11 -10.83 -6.88
CA LYS A 67 1.00 -10.09 -6.28
C LYS A 67 1.66 -10.88 -5.15
N TRP A 68 0.88 -11.34 -4.19
CA TRP A 68 1.45 -11.98 -3.00
C TRP A 68 1.74 -13.47 -3.19
N LYS A 69 1.35 -14.06 -4.30
CA LYS A 69 1.87 -15.36 -4.75
C LYS A 69 3.26 -15.22 -5.37
N LYS A 70 3.56 -14.08 -5.97
CA LYS A 70 4.85 -13.78 -6.60
C LYS A 70 5.83 -13.13 -5.63
N GLU A 71 5.35 -12.16 -4.85
CA GLU A 71 6.17 -11.35 -3.96
C GLU A 71 6.13 -11.93 -2.56
N LEU A 72 7.09 -12.81 -2.26
CA LEU A 72 7.13 -13.58 -1.02
C LEU A 72 7.83 -12.78 0.10
N ASP A 73 7.45 -13.07 1.34
CA ASP A 73 7.98 -12.38 2.53
C ASP A 73 7.88 -10.85 2.44
N TYR A 74 6.83 -10.35 1.83
CA TYR A 74 6.55 -8.95 1.56
C TYR A 74 6.43 -8.11 2.83
N ARG A 75 7.19 -7.01 2.87
CA ARG A 75 7.18 -6.01 3.96
C ARG A 75 7.20 -4.63 3.35
N LEU A 76 6.24 -3.81 3.74
CA LEU A 76 5.97 -2.50 3.15
C LEU A 76 6.09 -1.39 4.19
N ILE A 77 6.71 -0.28 3.80
CA ILE A 77 6.70 0.97 4.55
C ILE A 77 6.19 2.08 3.63
N LYS A 78 5.19 2.82 4.11
CA LYS A 78 4.65 4.01 3.43
C LYS A 78 4.96 5.25 4.23
N GLU A 79 5.05 6.38 3.53
CA GLU A 79 5.27 7.69 4.15
C GLU A 79 4.40 8.73 3.45
N LEU A 80 3.68 9.53 4.24
CA LEU A 80 2.92 10.66 3.70
C LEU A 80 3.88 11.65 3.03
N TRP A 81 3.58 12.04 1.78
CA TRP A 81 4.32 13.09 1.08
C TRP A 81 3.57 14.41 1.09
N ALA A 82 2.29 14.40 0.70
CA ALA A 82 1.47 15.60 0.66
C ALA A 82 -0.01 15.24 0.81
N VAL A 83 -0.80 16.20 1.29
CA VAL A 83 -2.24 16.05 1.47
C VAL A 83 -2.95 17.33 1.08
N GLU A 84 -4.09 17.18 0.37
CA GLU A 84 -4.99 18.28 0.03
C GLU A 84 -6.42 17.75 -0.07
N GLY A 85 -7.31 18.22 0.83
CA GLY A 85 -8.71 17.83 0.81
C GLY A 85 -8.91 16.33 0.95
N HIS A 86 -9.36 15.67 -0.12
CA HIS A 86 -9.61 14.24 -0.15
C HIS A 86 -8.52 13.47 -0.93
N ARG A 87 -7.39 14.11 -1.21
CA ARG A 87 -6.26 13.53 -1.95
C ARG A 87 -5.03 13.41 -1.07
N ILE A 88 -4.34 12.29 -1.18
CA ILE A 88 -3.11 12.02 -0.45
C ILE A 88 -2.06 11.52 -1.44
N ALA A 89 -0.87 12.13 -1.40
CA ALA A 89 0.31 11.65 -2.12
C ALA A 89 1.24 10.91 -1.15
N VAL A 90 1.71 9.74 -1.56
CA VAL A 90 2.47 8.81 -0.72
C VAL A 90 3.71 8.35 -1.45
N ARG A 91 4.80 8.25 -0.75
CA ARG A 91 5.95 7.47 -1.22
C ARG A 91 6.06 6.19 -0.41
N TYR A 92 6.59 5.12 -1.02
CA TYR A 92 6.70 3.85 -0.33
C TYR A 92 7.86 3.02 -0.86
N ALA A 93 8.27 2.04 -0.07
CA ALA A 93 9.16 0.99 -0.50
C ALA A 93 8.71 -0.32 0.13
N TYR A 94 8.97 -1.43 -0.55
CA TYR A 94 8.76 -2.74 0.04
C TYR A 94 9.85 -3.71 -0.39
N GLU A 95 10.13 -4.66 0.47
CA GLU A 95 11.09 -5.73 0.21
C GLU A 95 10.36 -7.04 0.05
N TRP A 96 10.83 -7.86 -0.87
CA TRP A 96 10.24 -9.14 -1.19
C TRP A 96 11.26 -10.01 -1.92
N HIS A 97 10.99 -11.31 -2.02
CA HIS A 97 11.78 -12.19 -2.87
C HIS A 97 10.87 -13.02 -3.77
N ASP A 98 11.40 -13.51 -4.88
CA ASP A 98 10.71 -14.44 -5.76
C ASP A 98 10.86 -15.88 -5.24
N ASP A 99 10.27 -16.84 -5.96
CA ASP A 99 10.32 -18.26 -5.61
C ASP A 99 11.70 -18.92 -5.81
N SER A 100 12.62 -18.20 -6.44
CA SER A 100 14.03 -18.62 -6.61
C SER A 100 14.97 -17.99 -5.57
N GLY A 101 14.42 -17.23 -4.62
CA GLY A 101 15.20 -16.59 -3.56
C GLY A 101 15.92 -15.31 -3.97
N ASN A 102 15.54 -14.71 -5.09
CA ASN A 102 16.09 -13.41 -5.50
C ASN A 102 15.35 -12.29 -4.76
N TRP A 103 16.10 -11.46 -4.05
CA TRP A 103 15.53 -10.35 -3.29
C TRP A 103 15.47 -9.06 -4.11
N PHE A 104 14.44 -8.27 -3.80
CA PHE A 104 14.20 -6.98 -4.43
C PHE A 104 13.75 -5.97 -3.38
N ARG A 105 14.11 -4.70 -3.63
CA ARG A 105 13.47 -3.56 -2.98
C ARG A 105 12.75 -2.77 -4.06
N THR A 106 11.45 -2.61 -3.90
CA THR A 106 10.63 -1.87 -4.85
C THR A 106 10.33 -0.49 -4.27
N PHE A 107 10.64 0.55 -5.04
CA PHE A 107 10.36 1.94 -4.67
C PHE A 107 9.16 2.43 -5.46
N GLY A 108 8.26 3.16 -4.80
CA GLY A 108 7.09 3.68 -5.46
C GLY A 108 6.60 5.01 -4.93
N ASN A 109 5.81 5.65 -5.78
CA ASN A 109 5.03 6.83 -5.44
C ASN A 109 3.61 6.56 -5.88
N GLU A 110 2.65 6.94 -5.05
CA GLU A 110 1.24 6.78 -5.41
C GLU A 110 0.42 8.01 -5.04
N ASN A 111 -0.63 8.21 -5.82
CA ASN A 111 -1.61 9.25 -5.61
C ASN A 111 -2.96 8.61 -5.29
N TRP A 112 -3.58 9.05 -4.21
CA TRP A 112 -4.86 8.53 -3.72
C TRP A 112 -5.94 9.59 -3.75
N GLU A 113 -7.16 9.17 -4.05
CA GLU A 113 -8.36 9.99 -3.92
C GLU A 113 -9.43 9.18 -3.17
N PHE A 114 -10.06 9.81 -2.19
CA PHE A 114 -11.04 9.17 -1.31
C PHE A 114 -12.43 9.74 -1.51
N ASP A 115 -13.45 8.91 -1.31
CA ASP A 115 -14.83 9.37 -1.21
C ASP A 115 -15.16 9.89 0.20
N GLU A 116 -16.38 10.37 0.39
CA GLU A 116 -16.84 10.93 1.67
C GLU A 116 -16.90 9.89 2.81
N ASN A 117 -16.95 8.61 2.48
CA ASN A 117 -16.93 7.50 3.43
C ASN A 117 -15.54 7.04 3.83
N GLY A 118 -14.51 7.71 3.33
CA GLY A 118 -13.12 7.34 3.61
C GLY A 118 -12.63 6.12 2.85
N LEU A 119 -13.33 5.72 1.80
CA LEU A 119 -12.92 4.64 0.91
C LEU A 119 -12.14 5.22 -0.26
N MET A 120 -11.08 4.54 -0.67
CA MET A 120 -10.26 5.00 -1.80
C MET A 120 -10.96 4.68 -3.11
N GLU A 121 -11.24 5.72 -3.89
CA GLU A 121 -11.92 5.60 -5.19
C GLU A 121 -10.97 5.61 -6.36
N ARG A 122 -9.76 6.17 -6.22
CA ARG A 122 -8.73 6.19 -7.25
C ARG A 122 -7.35 5.99 -6.65
N ARG A 123 -6.54 5.20 -7.34
CA ARG A 123 -5.15 4.96 -6.94
C ARG A 123 -4.29 4.89 -8.20
N TYR A 124 -3.28 5.74 -8.26
CA TYR A 124 -2.30 5.73 -9.35
C TYR A 124 -0.92 5.47 -8.75
N ALA A 125 -0.29 4.37 -9.14
CA ALA A 125 0.99 3.96 -8.58
C ALA A 125 2.03 3.75 -9.67
N CYS A 126 3.16 4.42 -9.52
CA CYS A 126 4.37 4.19 -10.31
C CYS A 126 5.42 3.58 -9.40
N LEU A 127 6.04 2.49 -9.81
CA LEU A 127 7.02 1.80 -8.98
C LEU A 127 8.12 1.14 -9.82
N ASN A 128 9.29 0.99 -9.19
CA ASN A 128 10.49 0.41 -9.81
C ASN A 128 11.05 -0.67 -8.90
N ASP A 129 11.42 -1.80 -9.48
CA ASP A 129 12.05 -2.89 -8.76
C ASP A 129 13.57 -2.77 -8.85
N MET A 130 14.25 -2.89 -7.70
CA MET A 130 15.70 -2.91 -7.62
C MET A 130 16.16 -4.25 -7.04
N PRO A 131 16.94 -5.04 -7.78
CA PRO A 131 17.55 -6.24 -7.21
C PRO A 131 18.50 -5.87 -6.07
N ILE A 132 18.42 -6.63 -4.97
CA ILE A 132 19.30 -6.47 -3.82
C ILE A 132 19.84 -7.83 -3.39
N GLN A 133 20.89 -7.83 -2.59
CA GLN A 133 21.32 -9.02 -1.87
C GLN A 133 20.45 -9.19 -0.61
N ALA A 134 20.28 -10.43 -0.16
CA ALA A 134 19.58 -10.69 1.09
C ALA A 134 20.20 -9.93 2.27
N SER A 135 21.52 -9.74 2.25
CA SER A 135 22.27 -8.99 3.27
C SER A 135 22.01 -7.48 3.24
N GLU A 136 21.41 -6.96 2.16
CA GLU A 136 21.10 -5.53 2.01
C GLU A 136 19.70 -5.17 2.49
N ARG A 137 18.94 -6.15 3.00
CA ARG A 137 17.59 -5.92 3.50
C ARG A 137 17.61 -4.95 4.68
N GLU A 138 16.65 -4.04 4.68
CA GLU A 138 16.47 -3.02 5.72
C GLU A 138 15.19 -3.25 6.55
N PHE A 139 14.24 -4.02 6.02
CA PHE A 139 12.92 -4.21 6.63
C PHE A 139 12.92 -5.48 7.48
N HIS A 140 13.16 -5.30 8.78
CA HIS A 140 13.38 -6.38 9.73
C HIS A 140 12.28 -6.41 10.81
N TRP A 141 11.17 -7.06 10.49
CA TRP A 141 10.14 -7.42 11.48
C TRP A 141 9.48 -8.73 11.05
N PRO A 142 8.84 -9.46 11.98
CA PRO A 142 8.02 -10.62 11.60
C PRO A 142 6.94 -10.22 10.60
N LEU A 143 6.55 -11.13 9.72
CA LEU A 143 5.53 -10.82 8.70
C LEU A 143 4.27 -10.25 9.34
N GLY A 144 3.65 -9.31 8.64
CA GLY A 144 2.47 -8.61 9.10
C GLY A 144 2.76 -7.14 9.39
N ARG A 145 2.06 -6.57 10.34
CA ARG A 145 2.15 -5.16 10.68
C ARG A 145 3.55 -4.77 11.15
N ARG A 146 4.07 -3.68 10.58
CA ARG A 146 5.35 -3.12 11.03
C ARG A 146 5.23 -2.62 12.48
N PRO A 147 6.15 -3.00 13.40
CA PRO A 147 6.17 -2.46 14.76
C PRO A 147 6.31 -0.94 14.76
N ASP A 148 5.70 -0.27 15.74
CA ASP A 148 5.73 1.20 15.83
C ASP A 148 7.14 1.75 16.03
N ASP A 149 8.04 0.99 16.64
CA ASP A 149 9.44 1.37 16.87
C ASP A 149 10.37 1.05 15.70
N HIS A 150 9.89 0.35 14.66
CA HIS A 150 10.70 0.13 13.46
C HIS A 150 10.81 1.43 12.67
N PRO A 151 12.03 1.83 12.25
CA PRO A 151 12.22 3.09 11.53
C PRO A 151 11.42 3.14 10.23
N GLY A 152 10.95 4.36 9.88
CA GLY A 152 10.29 4.63 8.61
C GLY A 152 11.29 4.90 7.49
N LEU A 153 10.78 5.22 6.30
CA LEU A 153 11.63 5.40 5.11
C LEU A 153 12.68 6.50 5.30
N SER A 154 12.27 7.67 5.79
CA SER A 154 13.20 8.79 5.97
C SER A 154 14.33 8.44 6.94
N ALA A 155 14.02 7.74 8.02
CA ALA A 155 15.02 7.32 9.01
C ALA A 155 15.97 6.27 8.43
N LEU A 156 15.53 5.46 7.48
CA LEU A 156 16.36 4.46 6.79
C LEU A 156 17.16 5.05 5.62
N GLY A 157 16.91 6.31 5.27
CA GLY A 157 17.56 6.95 4.14
C GLY A 157 17.04 6.49 2.77
N LEU A 158 15.81 6.00 2.75
CA LEU A 158 15.17 5.47 1.56
C LEU A 158 14.17 6.45 0.94
#